data_097201c417a431f4f1970608cb3e897f
#
_entry.id   097201c417a431f4f1970608cb3e897f
#
_cell.length_a   1.000
_cell.length_b   1.000
_cell.length_c   1.000
_cell.angle_alpha   90.00
_cell.angle_beta   90.00
_cell.angle_gamma   90.00
#
_symmetry.space_group_name_H-M   'P 1'
#
loop_
_entity.id
_entity.type
_entity.pdbx_description
1 polymer ?
#
loop_
_entity_poly.entity_id
_entity_poly.type
_entity_poly.pdbx_seq_one_letter_code
_entity_poly.pdbx_strand_id
1 'polypeptide(L)'
;SKGTAETSKKVVEFIGRHKTTFAVIGGIAAVIVIISCIFSSCSVMFQGASSAIAGSTYPSEDSEMLAAEERYKELEQELSDYISNFESTHSYDEYVYELDDIEHDPYVLVSVLTAIKQGAWTAADVETDLTDLFAKQYTLTEVVTTEQRTGADGSTYDYYICTVTLVNNNLSHIPSDILTQD
;
A
#
# COMPACT_ATOMS: atom_id res chain seq x y z
N SER A 1 40.70 15.38 -18.70
CA SER A 1 40.18 16.18 -17.55
C SER A 1 39.34 17.42 -17.95
N LYS A 2 39.34 17.86 -19.24
CA LYS A 2 38.47 18.99 -19.69
C LYS A 2 37.01 18.59 -19.88
N GLY A 3 36.69 17.35 -20.27
CA GLY A 3 35.32 16.87 -20.52
C GLY A 3 34.44 16.78 -19.28
N THR A 4 35.02 16.42 -18.12
CA THR A 4 34.29 16.27 -16.87
C THR A 4 33.79 17.60 -16.29
N ALA A 5 34.59 18.67 -16.45
CA ALA A 5 34.24 20.00 -15.96
C ALA A 5 33.13 20.68 -16.79
N GLU A 6 33.10 20.40 -18.09
CA GLU A 6 32.08 20.93 -19.01
C GLU A 6 30.72 20.24 -18.80
N THR A 7 30.74 18.93 -18.59
CA THR A 7 29.54 18.14 -18.24
C THR A 7 28.95 18.59 -16.90
N SER A 8 29.79 18.81 -15.89
CA SER A 8 29.32 19.29 -14.57
C SER A 8 28.66 20.67 -14.66
N LYS A 9 29.20 21.60 -15.48
CA LYS A 9 28.59 22.93 -15.67
C LYS A 9 27.23 22.86 -16.34
N LYS A 10 27.06 22.02 -17.37
CA LYS A 10 25.77 21.82 -18.05
C LYS A 10 24.73 21.22 -17.13
N VAL A 11 25.12 20.27 -16.28
CA VAL A 11 24.21 19.64 -15.28
C VAL A 11 23.78 20.67 -14.23
N VAL A 12 24.68 21.47 -13.70
CA VAL A 12 24.36 22.52 -12.72
C VAL A 12 23.46 23.61 -13.32
N GLU A 13 23.69 23.99 -14.58
CA GLU A 13 22.86 24.96 -15.29
C GLU A 13 21.45 24.39 -15.59
N PHE A 14 21.38 23.12 -15.97
CA PHE A 14 20.11 22.41 -16.17
C PHE A 14 19.30 22.32 -14.87
N ILE A 15 19.93 21.93 -13.75
CA ILE A 15 19.31 21.92 -12.41
C ILE A 15 18.86 23.32 -12.01
N GLY A 16 19.68 24.34 -12.28
CA GLY A 16 19.37 25.74 -11.99
C GLY A 16 18.16 26.29 -12.74
N ARG A 17 17.93 25.82 -13.98
CA ARG A 17 16.79 26.21 -14.82
C ARG A 17 15.50 25.53 -14.41
N HIS A 18 15.58 24.33 -13.82
CA HIS A 18 14.43 23.52 -13.40
C HIS A 18 14.35 23.32 -11.88
N LYS A 19 14.72 24.36 -11.12
CA LYS A 19 14.74 24.30 -9.63
C LYS A 19 13.44 23.80 -9.02
N THR A 20 12.30 24.24 -9.53
CA THR A 20 10.99 23.84 -9.04
C THR A 20 10.72 22.36 -9.31
N THR A 21 11.04 21.89 -10.51
CA THR A 21 10.88 20.48 -10.90
C THR A 21 11.76 19.56 -10.03
N PHE A 22 13.02 19.95 -9.79
CA PHE A 22 13.92 19.18 -8.92
C PHE A 22 13.54 19.26 -7.44
N ALA A 23 12.97 20.36 -6.98
CA ALA A 23 12.43 20.46 -5.61
C ALA A 23 11.19 19.57 -5.43
N VAL A 24 10.32 19.49 -6.43
CA VAL A 24 9.16 18.60 -6.44
C VAL A 24 9.59 17.13 -6.47
N ILE A 25 10.48 16.75 -7.39
CA ILE A 25 11.02 15.37 -7.47
C ILE A 25 11.74 14.99 -6.18
N GLY A 26 12.53 15.91 -5.59
CA GLY A 26 13.20 15.69 -4.32
C GLY A 26 12.24 15.55 -3.15
N GLY A 27 11.13 16.30 -3.14
CA GLY A 27 10.05 16.18 -2.17
C GLY A 27 9.33 14.83 -2.27
N ILE A 28 9.00 14.42 -3.49
CA ILE A 28 8.37 13.13 -3.77
C ILE A 28 9.29 11.97 -3.34
N ALA A 29 10.58 12.01 -3.69
CA ALA A 29 11.54 11.01 -3.26
C ALA A 29 11.67 10.92 -1.73
N ALA A 30 11.62 12.05 -1.02
CA ALA A 30 11.61 12.08 0.44
C ALA A 30 10.35 11.44 1.03
N VAL A 31 9.18 11.69 0.45
CA VAL A 31 7.91 11.06 0.86
C VAL A 31 7.96 9.56 0.63
N ILE A 32 8.43 9.08 -0.52
CA ILE A 32 8.59 7.64 -0.81
C ILE A 32 9.53 6.98 0.21
N VAL A 33 10.66 7.62 0.56
CA VAL A 33 11.58 7.11 1.57
C VAL A 33 10.93 7.06 2.95
N ILE A 34 10.14 8.07 3.33
CA ILE A 34 9.42 8.08 4.61
C ILE A 34 8.37 6.97 4.64
N ILE A 35 7.58 6.81 3.57
CA ILE A 35 6.61 5.72 3.44
C ILE A 35 7.31 4.36 3.52
N SER A 36 8.41 4.15 2.78
CA SER A 36 9.20 2.92 2.83
C SER A 36 9.79 2.64 4.22
N CYS A 37 10.18 3.68 4.97
CA CYS A 37 10.67 3.53 6.34
C CYS A 37 9.55 3.15 7.32
N ILE A 38 8.33 3.65 7.12
CA ILE A 38 7.16 3.28 7.93
C ILE A 38 6.84 1.80 7.71
N PHE A 39 6.79 1.35 6.45
CA PHE A 39 6.54 -0.06 6.12
C PHE A 39 7.64 -1.01 6.60
N SER A 40 8.92 -0.62 6.55
CA SER A 40 10.02 -1.43 7.10
C SER A 40 9.94 -1.60 8.62
N SER A 41 9.31 -0.66 9.33
CA SER A 41 9.14 -0.75 10.78
C SER A 41 8.01 -1.71 11.18
N CYS A 42 6.98 -1.87 10.34
CA CYS A 42 5.91 -2.84 10.57
C CYS A 42 6.39 -4.29 10.52
N SER A 43 7.33 -4.63 9.63
CA SER A 43 7.86 -6.01 9.49
C SER A 43 8.43 -6.60 10.80
N VAL A 44 8.90 -5.77 11.72
CA VAL A 44 9.44 -6.24 13.00
C VAL A 44 8.34 -6.54 14.03
N MET A 45 7.19 -5.86 13.97
CA MET A 45 6.05 -6.14 14.85
C MET A 45 5.34 -7.44 14.47
N PHE A 46 5.30 -7.78 13.18
CA PHE A 46 4.64 -8.99 12.68
C PHE A 46 5.28 -10.30 13.12
N GLN A 47 6.60 -10.36 13.32
CA GLN A 47 7.25 -11.58 13.82
C GLN A 47 6.81 -11.94 15.25
N GLY A 48 6.39 -10.97 16.06
CA GLY A 48 5.84 -11.20 17.39
C GLY A 48 4.42 -11.74 17.39
N ALA A 49 3.58 -11.33 16.46
CA ALA A 49 2.19 -11.72 16.38
C ALA A 49 1.99 -13.16 15.85
N SER A 50 2.82 -13.57 14.88
CA SER A 50 2.78 -14.95 14.34
C SER A 50 3.06 -16.01 15.40
N SER A 51 3.96 -15.73 16.38
CA SER A 51 4.24 -16.65 17.48
C SER A 51 3.14 -16.68 18.55
N ALA A 52 2.22 -15.72 18.54
CA ALA A 52 1.14 -15.65 19.51
C ALA A 52 -0.10 -16.45 19.06
N ILE A 53 -0.31 -16.63 17.74
CA ILE A 53 -1.36 -17.48 17.21
C ILE A 53 -1.04 -18.95 17.46
N ALA A 54 0.22 -19.36 17.33
CA ALA A 54 0.70 -20.67 17.64
C ALA A 54 0.53 -20.95 19.15
N GLY A 55 -0.25 -21.98 19.50
CA GLY A 55 -0.62 -22.31 20.88
C GLY A 55 -1.96 -21.70 21.33
N SER A 56 -2.74 -21.09 20.44
CA SER A 56 -4.10 -20.68 20.71
C SER A 56 -5.05 -21.89 20.81
N THR A 57 -6.25 -21.68 21.38
CA THR A 57 -7.27 -22.73 21.49
C THR A 57 -8.21 -22.81 20.28
N TYR A 58 -7.78 -22.32 19.13
CA TYR A 58 -8.53 -22.45 17.89
C TYR A 58 -8.59 -23.90 17.38
N PRO A 59 -9.64 -24.28 16.66
CA PRO A 59 -9.83 -25.68 16.23
C PRO A 59 -8.90 -26.12 15.09
N SER A 60 -8.33 -25.17 14.34
CA SER A 60 -7.39 -25.45 13.24
C SER A 60 -5.97 -25.69 13.76
N GLU A 61 -5.18 -26.46 13.01
CA GLU A 61 -3.77 -26.69 13.31
C GLU A 61 -2.96 -25.38 13.23
N ASP A 62 -2.01 -25.19 14.14
CA ASP A 62 -1.18 -24.00 14.19
C ASP A 62 -0.46 -23.69 12.85
N SER A 63 -0.01 -24.74 12.15
CA SER A 63 0.63 -24.63 10.85
C SER A 63 -0.31 -24.07 9.75
N GLU A 64 -1.59 -24.43 9.79
CA GLU A 64 -2.57 -23.93 8.84
C GLU A 64 -2.95 -22.47 9.12
N MET A 65 -3.09 -22.12 10.40
CA MET A 65 -3.34 -20.74 10.82
C MET A 65 -2.18 -19.81 10.43
N LEU A 66 -0.93 -20.27 10.64
CA LEU A 66 0.26 -19.52 10.26
C LEU A 66 0.40 -19.38 8.73
N ALA A 67 0.03 -20.42 7.96
CA ALA A 67 0.05 -20.36 6.51
C ALA A 67 -0.99 -19.37 5.95
N ALA A 68 -2.19 -19.33 6.52
CA ALA A 68 -3.22 -18.36 6.16
C ALA A 68 -2.79 -16.92 6.48
N GLU A 69 -2.18 -16.71 7.65
CA GLU A 69 -1.62 -15.42 8.09
C GLU A 69 -0.51 -14.95 7.16
N GLU A 70 0.41 -15.83 6.78
CA GLU A 70 1.49 -15.49 5.83
C GLU A 70 0.91 -15.13 4.47
N ARG A 71 -0.10 -15.87 4.00
CA ARG A 71 -0.78 -15.55 2.74
C ARG A 71 -1.47 -14.18 2.76
N TYR A 72 -2.09 -13.83 3.88
CA TYR A 72 -2.71 -12.51 4.04
C TYR A 72 -1.68 -11.38 4.02
N LYS A 73 -0.53 -11.57 4.68
CA LYS A 73 0.61 -10.65 4.62
C LYS A 73 1.19 -10.49 3.22
N GLU A 74 1.22 -11.57 2.42
CA GLU A 74 1.63 -11.47 1.02
C GLU A 74 0.70 -10.54 0.24
N LEU A 75 -0.62 -10.62 0.44
CA LEU A 75 -1.58 -9.71 -0.19
C LEU A 75 -1.37 -8.25 0.25
N GLU A 76 -1.10 -8.02 1.53
CA GLU A 76 -0.76 -6.70 2.06
C GLU A 76 0.55 -6.16 1.48
N GLN A 77 1.55 -7.02 1.32
CA GLN A 77 2.81 -6.65 0.69
C GLN A 77 2.62 -6.32 -0.80
N GLU A 78 1.83 -7.10 -1.54
CA GLU A 78 1.49 -6.81 -2.94
C GLU A 78 0.81 -5.44 -3.09
N LEU A 79 -0.12 -5.09 -2.20
CA LEU A 79 -0.78 -3.77 -2.17
C LEU A 79 0.23 -2.66 -1.86
N SER A 80 1.08 -2.86 -0.86
CA SER A 80 2.15 -1.92 -0.48
C SER A 80 3.13 -1.68 -1.63
N ASP A 81 3.54 -2.76 -2.31
CA ASP A 81 4.44 -2.70 -3.46
C ASP A 81 3.79 -1.97 -4.64
N TYR A 82 2.49 -2.20 -4.89
CA TYR A 82 1.74 -1.49 -5.91
C TYR A 82 1.74 0.02 -5.65
N ILE A 83 1.38 0.45 -4.44
CA ILE A 83 1.36 1.86 -4.06
C ILE A 83 2.76 2.49 -4.14
N SER A 84 3.79 1.78 -3.65
CA SER A 84 5.17 2.25 -3.66
C SER A 84 5.74 2.44 -5.07
N ASN A 85 5.28 1.63 -6.03
CA ASN A 85 5.70 1.70 -7.42
C ASN A 85 4.75 2.51 -8.31
N PHE A 86 3.70 3.11 -7.75
CA PHE A 86 2.62 3.75 -8.49
C PHE A 86 3.14 4.83 -9.45
N GLU A 87 3.98 5.75 -8.98
CA GLU A 87 4.52 6.82 -9.80
C GLU A 87 5.46 6.33 -10.92
N SER A 88 6.10 5.18 -10.74
CA SER A 88 6.97 4.60 -11.77
C SER A 88 6.19 3.96 -12.92
N THR A 89 4.95 3.60 -12.68
CA THR A 89 4.05 2.90 -13.63
C THR A 89 3.01 3.82 -14.25
N HIS A 90 2.82 5.03 -13.70
CA HIS A 90 1.85 6.03 -14.16
C HIS A 90 2.56 7.34 -14.53
N SER A 91 1.91 8.17 -15.33
CA SER A 91 2.48 9.43 -15.82
C SER A 91 1.47 10.55 -15.65
N TYR A 92 1.46 11.14 -14.46
CA TYR A 92 0.71 12.33 -14.10
C TYR A 92 1.66 13.46 -13.72
N ASP A 93 1.18 14.70 -13.71
CA ASP A 93 2.01 15.87 -13.37
C ASP A 93 2.20 16.01 -11.85
N GLU A 94 1.20 15.54 -11.07
CA GLU A 94 1.22 15.60 -9.61
C GLU A 94 0.53 14.36 -9.03
N TYR A 95 1.04 13.87 -7.88
CA TYR A 95 0.46 12.76 -7.14
C TYR A 95 0.15 13.20 -5.72
N VAL A 96 -1.06 12.87 -5.26
CA VAL A 96 -1.53 13.10 -3.90
C VAL A 96 -1.88 11.75 -3.29
N TYR A 97 -1.37 11.46 -2.09
CA TYR A 97 -1.61 10.21 -1.39
C TYR A 97 -2.38 10.46 -0.10
N GLU A 98 -3.49 9.75 0.06
CA GLU A 98 -4.33 9.69 1.25
C GLU A 98 -4.44 8.21 1.65
N LEU A 99 -3.53 7.73 2.51
CA LEU A 99 -3.34 6.31 2.76
C LEU A 99 -3.55 5.99 4.24
N ASP A 100 -4.47 5.05 4.51
CA ASP A 100 -4.53 4.37 5.80
C ASP A 100 -3.39 3.34 5.91
N ASP A 101 -3.11 2.88 7.12
CA ASP A 101 -2.10 1.85 7.39
C ASP A 101 -2.52 0.51 6.78
N ILE A 102 -1.54 -0.19 6.17
CA ILE A 102 -1.72 -1.55 5.67
C ILE A 102 -1.31 -2.49 6.79
N GLU A 103 -2.28 -2.88 7.60
CA GLU A 103 -2.08 -3.80 8.72
C GLU A 103 -3.41 -4.49 9.09
N HIS A 104 -3.33 -5.67 9.65
CA HIS A 104 -4.46 -6.39 10.22
C HIS A 104 -4.10 -7.00 11.58
N ASP A 105 -5.12 -7.37 12.36
CA ASP A 105 -4.95 -8.16 13.57
C ASP A 105 -5.05 -9.66 13.23
N PRO A 106 -3.95 -10.44 13.39
CA PRO A 106 -3.95 -11.87 13.06
C PRO A 106 -4.95 -12.69 13.88
N TYR A 107 -5.28 -12.28 15.10
CA TYR A 107 -6.29 -12.97 15.90
C TYR A 107 -7.70 -12.73 15.35
N VAL A 108 -7.97 -11.51 14.86
CA VAL A 108 -9.24 -11.19 14.20
C VAL A 108 -9.35 -11.99 12.91
N LEU A 109 -8.29 -12.05 12.09
CA LEU A 109 -8.27 -12.85 10.86
C LEU A 109 -8.62 -14.31 11.12
N VAL A 110 -7.90 -14.98 12.03
CA VAL A 110 -8.15 -16.39 12.40
C VAL A 110 -9.54 -16.59 12.97
N SER A 111 -10.03 -15.66 13.79
CA SER A 111 -11.38 -15.72 14.36
C SER A 111 -12.46 -15.64 13.29
N VAL A 112 -12.31 -14.73 12.33
CA VAL A 112 -13.24 -14.55 11.21
C VAL A 112 -13.28 -15.79 10.32
N LEU A 113 -12.11 -16.31 9.93
CA LEU A 113 -12.00 -17.54 9.13
C LEU A 113 -12.63 -18.74 9.84
N THR A 114 -12.39 -18.89 11.15
CA THR A 114 -12.99 -19.94 11.96
C THR A 114 -14.51 -19.81 12.02
N ALA A 115 -15.05 -18.60 12.11
CA ALA A 115 -16.48 -18.35 12.09
C ALA A 115 -17.11 -18.64 10.71
N ILE A 116 -16.45 -18.25 9.62
CA ILE A 116 -16.90 -18.54 8.24
C ILE A 116 -16.97 -20.06 8.00
N LYS A 117 -15.94 -20.79 8.40
CA LYS A 117 -15.85 -22.25 8.22
C LYS A 117 -16.62 -23.05 9.27
N GLN A 118 -17.09 -22.41 10.34
CA GLN A 118 -17.81 -23.04 11.45
C GLN A 118 -17.03 -24.19 12.13
N GLY A 119 -15.71 -24.13 12.13
CA GLY A 119 -14.84 -25.13 12.72
C GLY A 119 -13.41 -25.10 12.23
N ALA A 120 -12.73 -26.25 12.28
CA ALA A 120 -11.37 -26.38 11.77
C ALA A 120 -11.32 -26.26 10.24
N TRP A 121 -10.24 -25.65 9.75
CA TRP A 121 -9.98 -25.41 8.35
C TRP A 121 -8.49 -25.55 8.04
N THR A 122 -8.15 -25.77 6.76
CA THR A 122 -6.78 -25.71 6.24
C THR A 122 -6.57 -24.40 5.48
N ALA A 123 -5.31 -24.00 5.28
CA ALA A 123 -4.97 -22.82 4.49
C ALA A 123 -5.56 -22.87 3.08
N ALA A 124 -5.58 -24.05 2.47
CA ALA A 124 -6.19 -24.27 1.15
C ALA A 124 -7.71 -24.05 1.14
N ASP A 125 -8.41 -24.38 2.24
CA ASP A 125 -9.86 -24.19 2.36
C ASP A 125 -10.28 -22.73 2.43
N VAL A 126 -9.37 -21.85 2.87
CA VAL A 126 -9.65 -20.43 3.16
C VAL A 126 -9.04 -19.47 2.12
N GLU A 127 -8.37 -19.94 1.09
CA GLU A 127 -7.70 -19.07 0.08
C GLU A 127 -8.65 -18.06 -0.56
N THR A 128 -9.86 -18.48 -0.91
CA THR A 128 -10.90 -17.58 -1.44
C THR A 128 -11.38 -16.60 -0.38
N ASP A 129 -11.59 -17.08 0.87
CA ASP A 129 -12.05 -16.22 1.95
C ASP A 129 -11.01 -15.15 2.30
N LEU A 130 -9.70 -15.48 2.26
CA LEU A 130 -8.61 -14.51 2.46
C LEU A 130 -8.67 -13.39 1.42
N THR A 131 -8.85 -13.75 0.15
CA THR A 131 -8.96 -12.77 -0.94
C THR A 131 -10.21 -11.89 -0.80
N ASP A 132 -11.35 -12.49 -0.43
CA ASP A 132 -12.60 -11.76 -0.23
C ASP A 132 -12.54 -10.83 0.99
N LEU A 133 -11.93 -11.28 2.09
CA LEU A 133 -11.70 -10.47 3.28
C LEU A 133 -10.77 -9.30 2.97
N PHE A 134 -9.69 -9.57 2.23
CA PHE A 134 -8.74 -8.53 1.80
C PHE A 134 -9.43 -7.46 0.96
N ALA A 135 -10.25 -7.85 -0.02
CA ALA A 135 -11.01 -6.91 -0.86
C ALA A 135 -12.07 -6.10 -0.08
N LYS A 136 -12.55 -6.61 1.08
CA LYS A 136 -13.47 -5.89 1.97
C LYS A 136 -12.72 -4.98 2.94
N GLN A 137 -11.53 -5.39 3.39
CA GLN A 137 -10.69 -4.59 4.29
C GLN A 137 -10.09 -3.40 3.56
N TYR A 138 -9.49 -3.60 2.39
CA TYR A 138 -8.77 -2.57 1.67
C TYR A 138 -9.53 -2.09 0.45
N THR A 139 -9.76 -0.79 0.38
CA THR A 139 -10.32 -0.13 -0.80
C THR A 139 -9.31 0.88 -1.32
N LEU A 140 -8.70 0.60 -2.48
CA LEU A 140 -7.82 1.52 -3.17
C LEU A 140 -8.61 2.25 -4.26
N THR A 141 -8.52 3.58 -4.27
CA THR A 141 -9.19 4.45 -5.24
C THR A 141 -8.20 5.39 -5.88
N GLU A 142 -8.29 5.55 -7.19
CA GLU A 142 -7.46 6.44 -7.99
C GLU A 142 -8.37 7.44 -8.69
N VAL A 143 -8.18 8.74 -8.41
CA VAL A 143 -8.98 9.82 -9.01
C VAL A 143 -8.06 10.80 -9.71
N VAL A 144 -8.25 10.98 -11.01
CA VAL A 144 -7.49 11.96 -11.80
C VAL A 144 -8.34 13.21 -11.99
N THR A 145 -7.81 14.36 -11.57
CA THR A 145 -8.39 15.68 -11.83
C THR A 145 -7.52 16.45 -12.81
N THR A 146 -8.13 17.28 -13.65
CA THR A 146 -7.43 18.09 -14.63
C THR A 146 -7.60 19.57 -14.30
N GLU A 147 -6.50 20.29 -14.22
CA GLU A 147 -6.44 21.74 -14.07
C GLU A 147 -5.89 22.38 -15.34
N GLN A 148 -6.43 23.55 -15.70
CA GLN A 148 -5.84 24.40 -16.74
C GLN A 148 -4.79 25.30 -16.10
N ARG A 149 -3.54 25.17 -16.51
CA ARG A 149 -2.42 26.01 -16.06
C ARG A 149 -1.87 26.84 -17.22
N THR A 150 -1.31 28.02 -16.90
CA THR A 150 -0.73 28.93 -17.89
C THR A 150 0.80 28.87 -17.78
N GLY A 151 1.46 28.59 -18.90
CA GLY A 151 2.91 28.60 -19.01
C GLY A 151 3.49 30.02 -18.99
N ALA A 152 4.81 30.11 -18.84
CA ALA A 152 5.53 31.39 -18.82
C ALA A 152 5.43 32.16 -20.17
N ASP A 153 5.10 31.48 -21.25
CA ASP A 153 4.89 32.01 -22.61
C ASP A 153 3.43 32.45 -22.87
N GLY A 154 2.55 32.31 -21.86
CA GLY A 154 1.11 32.61 -21.94
C GLY A 154 0.26 31.51 -22.58
N SER A 155 0.84 30.36 -22.95
CA SER A 155 0.09 29.20 -23.42
C SER A 155 -0.63 28.51 -22.27
N THR A 156 -1.81 27.95 -22.52
CA THR A 156 -2.54 27.10 -21.56
C THR A 156 -2.27 25.64 -21.84
N TYR A 157 -2.15 24.85 -20.78
CA TYR A 157 -1.95 23.40 -20.85
C TYR A 157 -2.74 22.69 -19.74
N ASP A 158 -3.10 21.42 -20.01
CA ASP A 158 -3.72 20.56 -19.03
C ASP A 158 -2.67 20.06 -18.03
N TYR A 159 -3.01 20.11 -16.74
CA TYR A 159 -2.19 19.62 -15.65
C TYR A 159 -2.98 18.54 -14.91
N TYR A 160 -2.43 17.33 -14.87
CA TYR A 160 -3.11 16.16 -14.35
C TYR A 160 -2.64 15.85 -12.93
N ILE A 161 -3.58 15.84 -11.98
CA ILE A 161 -3.33 15.49 -10.58
C ILE A 161 -4.00 14.15 -10.30
N CYS A 162 -3.23 13.14 -9.90
CA CYS A 162 -3.76 11.85 -9.48
C CYS A 162 -3.79 11.77 -7.96
N THR A 163 -4.97 11.59 -7.37
CA THR A 163 -5.15 11.31 -5.94
C THR A 163 -5.33 9.81 -5.76
N VAL A 164 -4.45 9.20 -4.99
CA VAL A 164 -4.48 7.79 -4.60
C VAL A 164 -4.94 7.72 -3.16
N THR A 165 -6.10 7.12 -2.92
CA THR A 165 -6.69 6.97 -1.59
C THR A 165 -6.77 5.50 -1.22
N LEU A 166 -6.22 5.11 -0.08
CA LEU A 166 -6.37 3.79 0.50
C LEU A 166 -7.18 3.91 1.79
N VAL A 167 -8.26 3.13 1.86
CA VAL A 167 -9.09 2.99 3.07
C VAL A 167 -8.92 1.59 3.64
N ASN A 168 -8.61 1.49 4.95
CA ASN A 168 -8.59 0.25 5.72
C ASN A 168 -9.83 0.15 6.61
N ASN A 169 -10.77 -0.70 6.22
CA ASN A 169 -12.04 -0.96 6.95
C ASN A 169 -11.88 -1.96 8.08
N ASN A 170 -10.77 -2.09 8.69
CA ASN A 170 -10.44 -3.00 9.79
C ASN A 170 -11.27 -4.31 9.84
N LEU A 171 -10.61 -5.45 9.81
CA LEU A 171 -11.26 -6.78 9.80
C LEU A 171 -12.30 -6.98 10.91
N SER A 172 -12.15 -6.32 12.06
CA SER A 172 -13.08 -6.44 13.20
C SER A 172 -14.50 -5.95 12.89
N HIS A 173 -14.67 -5.12 11.87
CA HIS A 173 -15.97 -4.58 11.45
C HIS A 173 -16.67 -5.43 10.38
N ILE A 174 -15.92 -6.28 9.67
CA ILE A 174 -16.42 -7.10 8.54
C ILE A 174 -17.35 -8.25 8.96
N PRO A 175 -17.19 -8.91 10.13
CA PRO A 175 -18.06 -10.02 10.51
C PRO A 175 -19.55 -9.70 10.56
N SER A 176 -19.92 -8.46 10.91
CA SER A 176 -21.31 -8.03 10.92
C SER A 176 -21.97 -8.08 9.53
N ASP A 177 -21.20 -7.86 8.48
CA ASP A 177 -21.69 -7.84 7.10
C ASP A 177 -21.76 -9.25 6.48
N ILE A 178 -20.94 -10.18 6.98
CA ILE A 178 -20.90 -11.57 6.51
C ILE A 178 -21.96 -12.40 7.23
N LEU A 179 -22.16 -12.19 8.53
CA LEU A 179 -23.04 -13.01 9.38
C LEU A 179 -24.52 -12.59 9.29
N THR A 180 -24.85 -11.47 8.63
CA THR A 180 -26.24 -10.98 8.46
C THR A 180 -26.86 -11.34 7.11
N GLN A 181 -26.21 -12.18 6.30
CA GLN A 181 -26.71 -12.58 4.96
C GLN A 181 -27.48 -13.92 4.95
N ASP A 182 -27.98 -14.40 6.11
CA ASP A 182 -28.89 -15.57 6.23
C ASP A 182 -30.36 -15.13 6.39
#